data_b48ff4499bd9e305d61327fa9b9436d6
#
_entry.id   b48ff4499bd9e305d61327fa9b9436d6
#
_cell.length_a   1.000
_cell.length_b   1.000
_cell.length_c   1.000
_cell.angle_alpha   90.00
_cell.angle_beta   90.00
_cell.angle_gamma   90.00
#
_symmetry.space_group_name_H-M   'P 1'
#
loop_
_entity.id
_entity.type
_entity.pdbx_description
1 polymer ?
#
loop_
_entity_poly.entity_id
_entity_poly.type
_entity_poly.pdbx_seq_one_letter_code
_entity_poly.pdbx_strand_id
1 'polypeptide(L)'
;FYAEETIMDEMSYPKITKHKQFHKKCSDYIMQINIPKLKQEPETELRKIEEEVQSWVMDHVLNEDMEMAKAYLAYRKTVDESKQKTTEKDLEDIYGAYVADLDVSRVYLYWDQTCRGRVAVVFKESARELCRLSTLERNMFFADIATTAKTLNKLFTPDAINYFDSEDYSDRLIFHVIPKYKENGTYGVPQTLDKPRLQTDNAQYDKIYQQLKE
;
A
#
# COMPACT_ATOMS: atom_id res chain seq x y z
N PHE A 1 -2.16 13.79 15.95
CA PHE A 1 -3.33 13.38 16.74
C PHE A 1 -4.34 12.60 15.90
N TYR A 2 -4.84 13.17 14.77
CA TYR A 2 -5.89 12.51 13.97
C TYR A 2 -5.50 11.11 13.48
N ALA A 3 -4.30 10.96 12.93
CA ALA A 3 -3.81 9.67 12.43
C ALA A 3 -3.68 8.62 13.56
N GLU A 4 -3.18 9.01 14.71
CA GLU A 4 -3.07 8.14 15.89
C GLU A 4 -4.44 7.72 16.42
N GLU A 5 -5.37 8.66 16.50
CA GLU A 5 -6.72 8.40 16.95
C GLU A 5 -7.46 7.45 16.01
N THR A 6 -7.24 7.58 14.69
CA THR A 6 -7.79 6.64 13.71
C THR A 6 -7.25 5.22 13.91
N ILE A 7 -5.93 5.08 14.09
CA ILE A 7 -5.30 3.79 14.37
C ILE A 7 -5.83 3.16 15.67
N MET A 8 -5.99 3.99 16.71
CA MET A 8 -6.53 3.53 17.99
C MET A 8 -7.99 3.08 17.90
N ASP A 9 -8.81 3.75 17.08
CA ASP A 9 -10.20 3.35 16.83
C ASP A 9 -10.23 2.01 16.06
N GLU A 10 -9.41 1.84 15.02
CA GLU A 10 -9.32 0.60 14.23
C GLU A 10 -8.96 -0.62 15.07
N MET A 11 -8.00 -0.48 15.99
CA MET A 11 -7.58 -1.60 16.85
C MET A 11 -8.38 -1.72 18.16
N SER A 12 -9.43 -0.91 18.35
CA SER A 12 -10.22 -0.84 19.59
C SER A 12 -9.34 -0.66 20.82
N TYR A 13 -8.42 0.32 20.80
CA TYR A 13 -7.42 0.53 21.84
C TYR A 13 -8.07 0.82 23.21
N PRO A 14 -7.80 0.04 24.25
CA PRO A 14 -8.52 0.15 25.53
C PRO A 14 -8.36 1.51 26.21
N LYS A 15 -7.25 2.23 25.96
CA LYS A 15 -6.97 3.53 26.58
C LYS A 15 -7.24 4.72 25.66
N ILE A 16 -7.93 4.53 24.55
CA ILE A 16 -8.21 5.57 23.56
C ILE A 16 -8.82 6.84 24.15
N THR A 17 -9.77 6.68 25.08
CA THR A 17 -10.42 7.83 25.72
C THR A 17 -9.42 8.68 26.51
N LYS A 18 -8.52 8.04 27.26
CA LYS A 18 -7.47 8.72 28.04
C LYS A 18 -6.50 9.42 27.09
N HIS A 19 -6.09 8.77 26.02
CA HIS A 19 -5.17 9.29 25.02
C HIS A 19 -5.78 10.52 24.30
N LYS A 20 -7.04 10.43 23.84
CA LYS A 20 -7.78 11.57 23.26
C LYS A 20 -7.94 12.75 24.21
N GLN A 21 -8.12 12.50 25.51
CA GLN A 21 -8.14 13.58 26.51
C GLN A 21 -6.80 14.29 26.63
N PHE A 22 -5.69 13.57 26.42
CA PHE A 22 -4.37 14.14 26.43
C PHE A 22 -4.17 15.07 25.22
N HIS A 23 -4.51 14.63 24.02
CA HIS A 23 -4.51 15.46 22.80
C HIS A 23 -5.36 16.73 22.96
N LYS A 24 -6.54 16.55 23.57
CA LYS A 24 -7.44 17.70 23.84
C LYS A 24 -6.79 18.72 24.78
N LYS A 25 -6.16 18.29 25.86
CA LYS A 25 -5.47 19.20 26.79
C LYS A 25 -4.39 20.03 26.08
N CYS A 26 -3.59 19.40 25.20
CA CYS A 26 -2.60 20.09 24.39
C CYS A 26 -3.24 21.15 23.48
N SER A 27 -4.26 20.74 22.75
CA SER A 27 -4.98 21.65 21.86
C SER A 27 -5.59 22.82 22.62
N ASP A 28 -6.23 22.54 23.75
CA ASP A 28 -6.83 23.57 24.62
C ASP A 28 -5.76 24.54 25.15
N TYR A 29 -4.58 24.04 25.54
CA TYR A 29 -3.46 24.88 25.98
C TYR A 29 -2.99 25.84 24.88
N ILE A 30 -2.76 25.29 23.67
CA ILE A 30 -2.32 26.10 22.52
C ILE A 30 -3.34 27.18 22.18
N MET A 31 -4.63 26.86 22.23
CA MET A 31 -5.70 27.81 21.95
C MET A 31 -5.86 28.92 23.02
N GLN A 32 -5.37 28.68 24.24
CA GLN A 32 -5.42 29.62 25.35
C GLN A 32 -4.16 30.49 25.44
N ILE A 33 -3.16 30.35 24.57
CA ILE A 33 -1.99 31.21 24.56
C ILE A 33 -2.39 32.66 24.36
N ASN A 34 -2.01 33.50 25.33
CA ASN A 34 -2.33 34.92 25.29
C ASN A 34 -1.39 35.69 24.35
N ILE A 35 -1.79 35.80 23.09
CA ILE A 35 -0.99 36.46 22.04
C ILE A 35 -0.62 37.92 22.38
N PRO A 36 -1.51 38.80 22.93
CA PRO A 36 -1.17 40.13 23.41
C PRO A 36 -0.04 40.09 24.43
N LYS A 37 -0.09 39.21 25.43
CA LYS A 37 0.92 39.10 26.47
C LYS A 37 2.24 38.56 25.92
N LEU A 38 2.18 37.57 25.02
CA LEU A 38 3.35 37.05 24.30
C LEU A 38 4.08 38.15 23.52
N LYS A 39 3.36 39.10 22.94
CA LYS A 39 3.95 40.26 22.25
C LYS A 39 4.58 41.29 23.19
N GLN A 40 4.10 41.42 24.43
CA GLN A 40 4.63 42.34 25.42
C GLN A 40 5.84 41.80 26.15
N GLU A 41 5.83 40.52 26.50
CA GLU A 41 6.85 39.84 27.29
C GLU A 41 7.33 38.55 26.59
N PRO A 42 7.92 38.64 25.39
CA PRO A 42 8.15 37.46 24.55
C PRO A 42 9.07 36.42 25.21
N GLU A 43 10.17 36.83 25.82
CA GLU A 43 11.14 35.91 26.43
C GLU A 43 10.54 35.09 27.58
N THR A 44 9.75 35.77 28.44
CA THR A 44 9.12 35.14 29.61
C THR A 44 8.02 34.17 29.19
N GLU A 45 7.15 34.61 28.26
CA GLU A 45 6.02 33.78 27.82
C GLU A 45 6.48 32.63 26.92
N LEU A 46 7.48 32.84 26.06
CA LEU A 46 8.05 31.74 25.24
C LEU A 46 8.69 30.66 26.12
N ARG A 47 9.43 31.05 27.17
CA ARG A 47 10.02 30.08 28.11
C ARG A 47 8.95 29.23 28.79
N LYS A 48 7.85 29.82 29.24
CA LYS A 48 6.73 29.07 29.84
C LYS A 48 6.10 28.09 28.85
N ILE A 49 5.88 28.55 27.62
CA ILE A 49 5.32 27.70 26.56
C ILE A 49 6.28 26.54 26.26
N GLU A 50 7.59 26.82 26.17
CA GLU A 50 8.62 25.81 25.93
C GLU A 50 8.65 24.77 27.04
N GLU A 51 8.69 25.18 28.31
CA GLU A 51 8.71 24.28 29.47
C GLU A 51 7.46 23.39 29.51
N GLU A 52 6.28 23.96 29.31
CA GLU A 52 5.02 23.20 29.26
C GLU A 52 4.95 22.22 28.10
N VAL A 53 5.30 22.68 26.88
CA VAL A 53 5.29 21.85 25.69
C VAL A 53 6.35 20.74 25.81
N GLN A 54 7.53 21.06 26.29
CA GLN A 54 8.60 20.06 26.47
C GLN A 54 8.21 18.99 27.48
N SER A 55 7.71 19.39 28.66
CA SER A 55 7.21 18.46 29.67
C SER A 55 6.12 17.56 29.12
N TRP A 56 5.17 18.15 28.40
CA TRP A 56 4.05 17.47 27.82
C TRP A 56 4.43 16.49 26.72
N VAL A 57 5.32 16.90 25.78
CA VAL A 57 5.81 16.04 24.69
C VAL A 57 6.59 14.85 25.27
N MET A 58 7.46 15.08 26.25
CA MET A 58 8.24 14.00 26.86
C MET A 58 7.34 12.96 27.56
N ASP A 59 6.33 13.42 28.32
CA ASP A 59 5.41 12.49 29.01
C ASP A 59 4.54 11.73 28.00
N HIS A 60 3.99 12.42 26.99
CA HIS A 60 3.12 11.83 25.98
C HIS A 60 3.88 10.82 25.12
N VAL A 61 4.95 11.25 24.45
CA VAL A 61 5.68 10.41 23.50
C VAL A 61 6.32 9.21 24.20
N LEU A 62 6.98 9.42 25.34
CA LEU A 62 7.71 8.34 26.03
C LEU A 62 6.78 7.33 26.74
N ASN A 63 5.59 7.74 27.13
CA ASN A 63 4.69 6.88 27.88
C ASN A 63 3.48 6.47 27.05
N GLU A 64 2.64 7.41 26.64
CA GLU A 64 1.35 7.11 26.00
C GLU A 64 1.52 6.60 24.56
N ASP A 65 2.33 7.27 23.73
CA ASP A 65 2.55 6.87 22.33
C ASP A 65 3.34 5.55 22.25
N MET A 66 4.34 5.37 23.10
CA MET A 66 5.10 4.12 23.14
C MET A 66 4.25 2.94 23.58
N GLU A 67 3.31 3.15 24.52
CA GLU A 67 2.37 2.12 24.94
C GLU A 67 1.37 1.76 23.82
N MET A 68 0.85 2.79 23.14
CA MET A 68 -0.03 2.64 21.98
C MET A 68 0.69 1.92 20.83
N ALA A 69 1.93 2.30 20.52
CA ALA A 69 2.74 1.65 19.49
C ALA A 69 2.97 0.15 19.76
N LYS A 70 3.23 -0.24 21.02
CA LYS A 70 3.35 -1.65 21.40
C LYS A 70 2.03 -2.39 21.20
N ALA A 71 0.91 -1.78 21.58
CA ALA A 71 -0.41 -2.37 21.37
C ALA A 71 -0.74 -2.52 19.89
N TYR A 72 -0.37 -1.53 19.07
CA TYR A 72 -0.54 -1.57 17.61
C TYR A 72 0.28 -2.70 16.97
N LEU A 73 1.54 -2.87 17.36
CA LEU A 73 2.38 -3.97 16.85
C LEU A 73 1.80 -5.34 17.22
N ALA A 74 1.27 -5.49 18.44
CA ALA A 74 0.60 -6.72 18.85
C ALA A 74 -0.69 -6.97 18.05
N TYR A 75 -1.52 -5.95 17.86
CA TYR A 75 -2.72 -6.00 17.02
C TYR A 75 -2.38 -6.37 15.57
N ARG A 76 -1.39 -5.70 14.96
CA ARG A 76 -0.91 -6.04 13.61
C ARG A 76 -0.52 -7.51 13.49
N LYS A 77 0.23 -8.02 14.47
CA LYS A 77 0.62 -9.43 14.50
C LYS A 77 -0.60 -10.37 14.53
N THR A 78 -1.60 -10.09 15.35
CA THR A 78 -2.83 -10.92 15.40
C THR A 78 -3.63 -10.83 14.11
N VAL A 79 -3.73 -9.66 13.48
CA VAL A 79 -4.39 -9.47 12.18
C VAL A 79 -3.65 -10.24 11.09
N ASP A 80 -2.32 -10.20 11.07
CA ASP A 80 -1.51 -10.91 10.09
C ASP A 80 -1.54 -12.43 10.29
N GLU A 81 -1.60 -12.91 11.55
CA GLU A 81 -1.76 -14.32 11.87
C GLU A 81 -3.18 -14.85 11.60
N SER A 82 -4.21 -14.04 11.70
CA SER A 82 -5.60 -14.43 11.43
C SER A 82 -5.95 -14.49 9.94
N LYS A 83 -5.14 -13.87 9.08
CA LYS A 83 -5.28 -13.95 7.63
C LYS A 83 -4.70 -15.30 7.18
N GLN A 84 -5.54 -16.13 6.57
CA GLN A 84 -5.07 -17.29 5.82
C GLN A 84 -4.10 -16.78 4.76
N LYS A 85 -2.79 -17.02 4.96
CA LYS A 85 -1.77 -16.56 4.01
C LYS A 85 -2.02 -17.22 2.67
N THR A 86 -2.25 -16.43 1.65
CA THR A 86 -2.34 -16.91 0.28
C THR A 86 -1.02 -17.59 -0.07
N THR A 87 -1.08 -18.87 -0.43
CA THR A 87 0.10 -19.65 -0.80
C THR A 87 0.55 -19.30 -2.24
N GLU A 88 1.77 -19.68 -2.60
CA GLU A 88 2.25 -19.49 -3.98
C GLU A 88 1.37 -20.20 -5.01
N LYS A 89 0.87 -21.38 -4.66
CA LYS A 89 -0.06 -22.13 -5.51
C LYS A 89 -1.39 -21.41 -5.68
N ASP A 90 -1.92 -20.82 -4.60
CA ASP A 90 -3.15 -20.01 -4.69
C ASP A 90 -2.95 -18.80 -5.60
N LEU A 91 -1.76 -18.15 -5.57
CA LEU A 91 -1.44 -17.04 -6.46
C LEU A 91 -1.37 -17.47 -7.92
N GLU A 92 -0.79 -18.63 -8.22
CA GLU A 92 -0.80 -19.19 -9.58
C GLU A 92 -2.22 -19.52 -10.03
N ASP A 93 -3.04 -20.12 -9.18
CA ASP A 93 -4.45 -20.44 -9.49
C ASP A 93 -5.29 -19.18 -9.75
N ILE A 94 -4.98 -18.06 -9.04
CA ILE A 94 -5.70 -16.80 -9.19
C ILE A 94 -5.19 -15.99 -10.39
N TYR A 95 -3.87 -15.83 -10.54
CA TYR A 95 -3.29 -14.86 -11.47
C TYR A 95 -2.69 -15.47 -12.73
N GLY A 96 -2.30 -16.71 -12.71
CA GLY A 96 -1.70 -17.41 -13.86
C GLY A 96 -0.29 -17.92 -13.59
N ALA A 97 0.42 -18.30 -14.64
CA ALA A 97 1.72 -18.92 -14.51
C ALA A 97 2.78 -17.98 -13.93
N TYR A 98 3.52 -18.46 -12.94
CA TYR A 98 4.66 -17.73 -12.36
C TYR A 98 5.75 -17.48 -13.40
N VAL A 99 6.17 -16.22 -13.53
CA VAL A 99 7.20 -15.79 -14.49
C VAL A 99 8.54 -15.51 -13.82
N ALA A 100 8.57 -14.61 -12.85
CA ALA A 100 9.83 -14.17 -12.24
C ALA A 100 9.64 -13.57 -10.85
N ASP A 101 10.70 -13.62 -10.04
CA ASP A 101 10.88 -12.80 -8.85
C ASP A 101 11.57 -11.48 -9.22
N LEU A 102 11.07 -10.39 -8.65
CA LEU A 102 11.71 -9.09 -8.65
C LEU A 102 12.12 -8.71 -7.20
N ASP A 103 12.54 -7.48 -6.96
CA ASP A 103 13.06 -7.09 -5.65
C ASP A 103 12.04 -7.32 -4.52
N VAL A 104 10.84 -6.76 -4.64
CA VAL A 104 9.77 -6.87 -3.63
C VAL A 104 8.48 -7.47 -4.16
N SER A 105 8.46 -7.93 -5.41
CA SER A 105 7.28 -8.48 -6.06
C SER A 105 7.56 -9.76 -6.86
N ARG A 106 6.49 -10.41 -7.30
CA ARG A 106 6.49 -11.55 -8.23
C ARG A 106 5.63 -11.22 -9.42
N VAL A 107 6.05 -11.69 -10.59
CA VAL A 107 5.33 -11.50 -11.85
C VAL A 107 4.66 -12.81 -12.25
N TYR A 108 3.37 -12.72 -12.58
CA TYR A 108 2.56 -13.83 -13.08
C TYR A 108 2.00 -13.47 -14.45
N LEU A 109 2.08 -14.39 -15.42
CA LEU A 109 1.38 -14.22 -16.69
C LEU A 109 -0.11 -14.46 -16.47
N TYR A 110 -0.91 -13.39 -16.62
CA TYR A 110 -2.33 -13.46 -16.31
C TYR A 110 -3.07 -14.42 -17.27
N TRP A 111 -4.08 -15.12 -16.75
CA TRP A 111 -4.82 -16.13 -17.54
C TRP A 111 -5.52 -15.54 -18.77
N ASP A 112 -6.11 -14.37 -18.63
CA ASP A 112 -6.77 -13.67 -19.74
C ASP A 112 -5.76 -12.85 -20.54
N GLN A 113 -5.43 -13.35 -21.71
CA GLN A 113 -4.51 -12.75 -22.69
C GLN A 113 -5.24 -12.01 -23.81
N THR A 114 -6.50 -11.56 -23.62
CA THR A 114 -7.19 -10.65 -24.55
C THR A 114 -6.30 -9.44 -24.88
N CYS A 115 -5.56 -8.95 -23.88
CA CYS A 115 -4.44 -8.03 -24.07
C CYS A 115 -3.15 -8.85 -23.97
N ARG A 116 -2.57 -9.20 -25.11
CA ARG A 116 -1.37 -10.03 -25.20
C ARG A 116 -0.24 -9.49 -24.32
N GLY A 117 0.32 -10.34 -23.47
CA GLY A 117 1.39 -9.97 -22.54
C GLY A 117 0.86 -9.31 -21.24
N ARG A 118 -0.43 -9.39 -20.93
CA ARG A 118 -0.95 -8.96 -19.63
C ARG A 118 -0.36 -9.79 -18.51
N VAL A 119 0.19 -9.11 -17.50
CA VAL A 119 0.77 -9.74 -16.32
C VAL A 119 0.19 -9.13 -15.04
N ALA A 120 0.25 -9.90 -13.96
CA ALA A 120 0.01 -9.43 -12.59
C ALA A 120 1.37 -9.30 -11.86
N VAL A 121 1.64 -8.13 -11.29
CA VAL A 121 2.79 -7.87 -10.42
C VAL A 121 2.28 -7.88 -9.00
N VAL A 122 2.65 -8.90 -8.23
CA VAL A 122 2.12 -9.19 -6.88
C VAL A 122 3.18 -8.89 -5.84
N PHE A 123 2.88 -8.05 -4.88
CA PHE A 123 3.79 -7.73 -3.78
C PHE A 123 4.06 -8.98 -2.92
N LYS A 124 5.31 -9.21 -2.51
CA LYS A 124 5.73 -10.46 -1.82
C LYS A 124 5.17 -10.58 -0.41
N GLU A 125 5.02 -9.47 0.28
CA GLU A 125 4.52 -9.46 1.64
C GLU A 125 2.99 -9.27 1.69
N SER A 126 2.38 -9.62 2.82
CA SER A 126 0.93 -9.42 3.03
C SER A 126 0.62 -7.95 3.23
N ALA A 127 0.18 -7.29 2.18
CA ALA A 127 -0.34 -5.92 2.19
C ALA A 127 -1.36 -5.78 1.07
N ARG A 128 -2.54 -5.24 1.36
CA ARG A 128 -3.62 -5.05 0.37
C ARG A 128 -3.62 -3.66 -0.27
N GLU A 129 -3.07 -2.67 0.42
CA GLU A 129 -3.20 -1.27 0.04
C GLU A 129 -1.85 -0.57 0.00
N LEU A 130 -1.64 0.30 -0.98
CA LEU A 130 -0.44 1.13 -1.12
C LEU A 130 -0.12 1.98 0.12
N CYS A 131 -1.16 2.44 0.82
CA CYS A 131 -1.00 3.24 2.04
C CYS A 131 -0.43 2.45 3.23
N ARG A 132 -0.45 1.11 3.17
CA ARG A 132 0.13 0.22 4.18
C ARG A 132 1.63 0.02 4.02
N LEU A 133 2.17 0.31 2.85
CA LEU A 133 3.59 0.18 2.56
C LEU A 133 4.39 1.35 3.12
N SER A 134 5.58 1.07 3.63
CA SER A 134 6.58 2.11 3.88
C SER A 134 6.95 2.84 2.58
N THR A 135 7.54 4.02 2.68
CA THR A 135 8.00 4.77 1.52
C THR A 135 9.00 3.97 0.68
N LEU A 136 9.89 3.21 1.33
CA LEU A 136 10.88 2.39 0.65
C LEU A 136 10.22 1.25 -0.12
N GLU A 137 9.38 0.45 0.53
CA GLU A 137 8.67 -0.66 -0.11
C GLU A 137 7.82 -0.21 -1.29
N ARG A 138 7.09 0.89 -1.12
CA ARG A 138 6.29 1.48 -2.19
C ARG A 138 7.14 1.89 -3.39
N ASN A 139 8.27 2.56 -3.15
CA ASN A 139 9.18 2.97 -4.22
C ASN A 139 9.79 1.75 -4.94
N MET A 140 10.19 0.72 -4.21
CA MET A 140 10.70 -0.53 -4.78
C MET A 140 9.62 -1.25 -5.58
N PHE A 141 8.38 -1.30 -5.09
CA PHE A 141 7.27 -1.92 -5.80
C PHE A 141 6.95 -1.22 -7.13
N PHE A 142 6.93 0.12 -7.14
CA PHE A 142 6.77 0.86 -8.40
C PHE A 142 7.98 0.72 -9.34
N ALA A 143 9.19 0.52 -8.83
CA ALA A 143 10.36 0.20 -9.65
C ALA A 143 10.23 -1.17 -10.32
N ASP A 144 9.71 -2.18 -9.61
CA ASP A 144 9.40 -3.51 -10.14
C ASP A 144 8.34 -3.44 -11.25
N ILE A 145 7.24 -2.68 -11.03
CA ILE A 145 6.20 -2.44 -12.03
C ILE A 145 6.79 -1.77 -13.29
N ALA A 146 7.65 -0.77 -13.11
CA ALA A 146 8.30 -0.09 -14.22
C ALA A 146 9.26 -1.01 -14.99
N THR A 147 9.98 -1.89 -14.30
CA THR A 147 10.85 -2.90 -14.90
C THR A 147 10.05 -3.90 -15.72
N THR A 148 8.94 -4.38 -15.17
CA THR A 148 7.99 -5.25 -15.88
C THR A 148 7.46 -4.57 -17.15
N ALA A 149 7.01 -3.33 -17.06
CA ALA A 149 6.52 -2.58 -18.20
C ALA A 149 7.57 -2.38 -19.30
N LYS A 150 8.83 -2.11 -18.92
CA LYS A 150 9.95 -2.03 -19.91
C LYS A 150 10.17 -3.34 -20.62
N THR A 151 10.09 -4.46 -19.91
CA THR A 151 10.22 -5.80 -20.49
C THR A 151 9.09 -6.08 -21.48
N LEU A 152 7.83 -5.79 -21.10
CA LEU A 152 6.67 -5.93 -21.97
C LEU A 152 6.78 -5.05 -23.24
N ASN A 153 7.23 -3.81 -23.10
CA ASN A 153 7.48 -2.94 -24.24
C ASN A 153 8.52 -3.52 -25.20
N LYS A 154 9.60 -4.08 -24.66
CA LYS A 154 10.66 -4.69 -25.48
C LYS A 154 10.18 -5.93 -26.21
N LEU A 155 9.42 -6.79 -25.54
CA LEU A 155 9.00 -8.10 -26.09
C LEU A 155 7.79 -7.98 -27.04
N PHE A 156 6.84 -7.12 -26.73
CA PHE A 156 5.53 -7.09 -27.40
C PHE A 156 5.22 -5.82 -28.15
N THR A 157 6.02 -4.77 -28.00
CA THR A 157 5.87 -3.46 -28.68
C THR A 157 4.42 -2.92 -28.70
N PRO A 158 3.75 -2.83 -27.51
CA PRO A 158 2.37 -2.34 -27.44
C PRO A 158 2.29 -0.85 -27.76
N ASP A 159 1.11 -0.37 -28.23
CA ASP A 159 0.85 1.05 -28.43
C ASP A 159 0.75 1.84 -27.11
N ALA A 160 0.34 1.19 -26.01
CA ALA A 160 0.31 1.75 -24.67
C ALA A 160 0.36 0.65 -23.62
N ILE A 161 0.68 1.01 -22.37
CA ILE A 161 0.54 0.14 -21.21
C ILE A 161 -0.39 0.82 -20.22
N ASN A 162 -1.42 0.10 -19.77
CA ASN A 162 -2.30 0.50 -18.70
C ASN A 162 -1.90 -0.22 -17.41
N TYR A 163 -2.09 0.47 -16.29
CA TYR A 163 -1.88 -0.06 -14.97
C TYR A 163 -3.22 -0.09 -14.24
N PHE A 164 -3.54 -1.21 -13.64
CA PHE A 164 -4.79 -1.38 -12.94
C PHE A 164 -4.54 -2.13 -11.63
N ASP A 165 -4.99 -1.55 -10.53
CA ASP A 165 -4.99 -2.16 -9.21
C ASP A 165 -6.29 -2.95 -9.00
N SER A 166 -6.17 -4.16 -8.42
CA SER A 166 -7.31 -5.04 -8.16
C SER A 166 -7.09 -5.77 -6.83
N GLU A 167 -7.76 -5.30 -5.79
CA GLU A 167 -7.55 -5.75 -4.40
C GLU A 167 -8.44 -6.92 -3.97
N ASP A 168 -9.37 -7.41 -4.82
CA ASP A 168 -10.52 -8.17 -4.37
C ASP A 168 -10.25 -9.67 -4.09
N TYR A 169 -9.12 -10.23 -4.55
CA TYR A 169 -8.95 -11.68 -4.63
C TYR A 169 -7.85 -12.27 -3.74
N SER A 170 -7.01 -11.45 -3.12
CA SER A 170 -5.94 -11.95 -2.25
C SER A 170 -5.63 -10.98 -1.10
N ASP A 171 -4.75 -11.42 -0.18
CA ASP A 171 -4.18 -10.57 0.88
C ASP A 171 -2.97 -9.77 0.39
N ARG A 172 -2.72 -9.73 -0.91
CA ARG A 172 -1.57 -9.09 -1.55
C ARG A 172 -1.99 -7.87 -2.36
N LEU A 173 -1.11 -6.88 -2.38
CA LEU A 173 -1.20 -5.76 -3.29
C LEU A 173 -0.78 -6.19 -4.68
N ILE A 174 -1.58 -5.86 -5.69
CA ILE A 174 -1.41 -6.35 -7.05
C ILE A 174 -1.61 -5.21 -8.03
N PHE A 175 -0.70 -5.12 -8.99
CA PHE A 175 -0.89 -4.29 -10.16
C PHE A 175 -0.89 -5.13 -11.43
N HIS A 176 -1.98 -5.06 -12.18
CA HIS A 176 -2.01 -5.56 -13.54
C HIS A 176 -1.28 -4.58 -14.47
N VAL A 177 -0.31 -5.08 -15.20
CA VAL A 177 0.39 -4.35 -16.27
C VAL A 177 -0.16 -4.87 -17.59
N ILE A 178 -0.89 -4.02 -18.31
CA ILE A 178 -1.77 -4.40 -19.41
C ILE A 178 -1.33 -3.73 -20.71
N PRO A 179 -0.64 -4.45 -21.60
CA PRO A 179 -0.34 -3.97 -22.93
C PRO A 179 -1.61 -3.73 -23.74
N LYS A 180 -1.68 -2.61 -24.46
CA LYS A 180 -2.81 -2.21 -25.30
C LYS A 180 -2.36 -2.05 -26.74
N TYR A 181 -3.17 -2.52 -27.68
CA TYR A 181 -2.85 -2.56 -29.10
C TYR A 181 -3.98 -1.96 -29.93
N LYS A 182 -3.64 -1.09 -30.88
CA LYS A 182 -4.60 -0.52 -31.84
C LYS A 182 -5.14 -1.58 -32.78
N GLU A 183 -4.27 -2.47 -33.26
CA GLU A 183 -4.60 -3.50 -34.23
C GLU A 183 -5.73 -4.47 -33.79
N ASN A 184 -5.83 -4.76 -32.48
CA ASN A 184 -6.85 -5.66 -31.94
C ASN A 184 -7.97 -4.96 -31.19
N GLY A 185 -8.07 -3.61 -31.30
CA GLY A 185 -9.13 -2.80 -30.70
C GLY A 185 -9.08 -2.69 -29.18
N THR A 186 -7.98 -3.09 -28.53
CA THR A 186 -7.84 -2.95 -27.07
C THR A 186 -7.36 -1.55 -26.65
N TYR A 187 -6.78 -0.78 -27.58
CA TYR A 187 -6.33 0.59 -27.33
C TYR A 187 -7.51 1.53 -27.05
N GLY A 188 -7.40 2.35 -26.03
CA GLY A 188 -8.45 3.33 -25.68
C GLY A 188 -9.69 2.73 -25.00
N VAL A 189 -9.78 1.41 -24.85
CA VAL A 189 -10.89 0.74 -24.15
C VAL A 189 -10.48 0.52 -22.68
N PRO A 190 -11.29 0.98 -21.70
CA PRO A 190 -11.03 0.67 -20.31
C PRO A 190 -11.06 -0.85 -20.09
N GLN A 191 -10.15 -1.34 -19.24
CA GLN A 191 -10.20 -2.74 -18.83
C GLN A 191 -11.35 -2.90 -17.83
N THR A 192 -12.32 -3.76 -18.14
CA THR A 192 -13.37 -4.17 -17.20
C THR A 192 -13.06 -5.58 -16.69
N LEU A 193 -13.32 -5.82 -15.41
CA LEU A 193 -13.19 -7.16 -14.80
C LEU A 193 -14.42 -8.04 -15.08
N ASP A 194 -15.50 -7.46 -15.59
CA ASP A 194 -16.83 -8.09 -15.72
C ASP A 194 -16.97 -9.01 -16.93
N LYS A 195 -15.94 -9.21 -17.73
CA LYS A 195 -16.01 -10.17 -18.85
C LYS A 195 -15.62 -11.56 -18.34
N PRO A 196 -16.38 -12.60 -18.74
CA PRO A 196 -15.99 -13.97 -18.49
C PRO A 196 -14.57 -14.16 -19.04
N ARG A 197 -13.71 -14.82 -18.25
CA ARG A 197 -12.32 -15.12 -18.63
C ARG A 197 -12.34 -15.86 -19.96
N LEU A 198 -11.95 -15.18 -21.04
CA LEU A 198 -11.68 -15.84 -22.29
C LEU A 198 -10.40 -16.65 -22.02
N GLN A 199 -10.54 -17.98 -21.98
CA GLN A 199 -9.37 -18.86 -21.98
C GLN A 199 -8.63 -18.63 -23.29
N THR A 200 -7.47 -18.05 -23.20
CA THR A 200 -6.55 -17.95 -24.34
C THR A 200 -6.17 -19.36 -24.76
N ASP A 201 -6.06 -19.60 -26.06
CA ASP A 201 -5.53 -20.86 -26.60
C ASP A 201 -4.22 -21.19 -25.89
N ASN A 202 -4.12 -22.41 -25.33
CA ASN A 202 -2.98 -22.88 -24.56
C ASN A 202 -1.65 -22.68 -25.32
N ALA A 203 -1.62 -22.94 -26.62
CA ALA A 203 -0.43 -22.78 -27.44
C ALA A 203 0.04 -21.30 -27.52
N GLN A 204 -0.88 -20.38 -27.62
CA GLN A 204 -0.58 -18.93 -27.61
C GLN A 204 -0.14 -18.46 -26.22
N TYR A 205 -0.77 -18.98 -25.17
CA TYR A 205 -0.38 -18.70 -23.78
C TYR A 205 1.04 -19.18 -23.50
N ASP A 206 1.34 -20.43 -23.86
CA ASP A 206 2.67 -21.03 -23.68
C ASP A 206 3.76 -20.25 -24.43
N LYS A 207 3.47 -19.81 -25.66
CA LYS A 207 4.40 -18.97 -26.43
C LYS A 207 4.72 -17.65 -25.74
N ILE A 208 3.71 -16.96 -25.21
CA ILE A 208 3.90 -15.71 -24.46
C ILE A 208 4.69 -15.99 -23.18
N TYR A 209 4.36 -17.07 -22.47
CA TYR A 209 5.05 -17.49 -21.26
C TYR A 209 6.55 -17.72 -21.50
N GLN A 210 6.92 -18.45 -22.56
CA GLN A 210 8.32 -18.68 -22.89
C GLN A 210 9.06 -17.38 -23.22
N GLN A 211 8.44 -16.45 -23.96
CA GLN A 211 9.03 -15.16 -24.27
C GLN A 211 9.32 -14.29 -23.01
N LEU A 212 8.54 -14.47 -21.96
CA LEU A 212 8.74 -13.73 -20.69
C LEU A 212 9.83 -14.38 -19.82
N LYS A 213 10.12 -15.67 -20.03
CA LYS A 213 11.15 -16.44 -19.28
C LYS A 213 12.56 -16.22 -19.83
N GLU A 214 12.73 -15.83 -21.09
CA GLU A 214 14.02 -15.50 -21.74
C GLU A 214 14.53 -14.10 -21.29
#